data_abed328a1cd0f476a951065664f9a2bf
#
_entry.id   abed328a1cd0f476a951065664f9a2bf
#
_cell.length_a   1.000
_cell.length_b   1.000
_cell.length_c   1.000
_cell.angle_alpha   90.00
_cell.angle_beta   90.00
_cell.angle_gamma   90.00
#
_symmetry.space_group_name_H-M   'P 1'
#
loop_
_entity.id
_entity.type
_entity.pdbx_description
1 polymer ?
#
loop_
_entity_poly.entity_id
_entity_poly.type
_entity_poly.pdbx_seq_one_letter_code
_entity_poly.pdbx_strand_id
1 'polypeptide(L)'
;MRRNLASVGVGTGPTPSVGKPRRERRGGCHTAMPYAVFASPQVAGVGHSEQELRNGKMGYATRTYAYADTAMGSAMNETDGFVKVLADPESGNILGCHIIGPHASMLIHEVVVAMKSGAGTVGDIRDAIHIHPALNEVVHRAFSGQFHAHE
;
A
#
# COMPACT_ATOMS: atom_id res chain seq x y z
N MET A 1 -39.46 25.42 41.39
CA MET A 1 -39.11 24.16 40.69
C MET A 1 -37.69 24.28 40.10
N ARG A 2 -36.67 23.79 40.78
CA ARG A 2 -35.28 23.82 40.33
C ARG A 2 -34.95 22.42 39.80
N ARG A 3 -34.61 22.29 38.51
CA ARG A 3 -34.18 21.04 37.93
C ARG A 3 -32.69 20.87 38.20
N ASN A 4 -32.32 19.83 38.93
CA ASN A 4 -30.94 19.36 39.11
C ASN A 4 -30.41 18.80 37.77
N LEU A 5 -29.38 19.45 37.24
CA LEU A 5 -28.56 18.88 36.17
C LEU A 5 -27.56 17.90 36.82
N ALA A 6 -27.78 16.63 36.60
CA ALA A 6 -26.83 15.58 36.97
C ALA A 6 -25.55 15.77 36.13
N SER A 7 -24.42 15.88 36.80
CA SER A 7 -23.09 15.87 36.19
C SER A 7 -22.81 14.49 35.57
N VAL A 8 -22.68 14.46 34.24
CA VAL A 8 -22.15 13.31 33.53
C VAL A 8 -20.65 13.24 33.82
N GLY A 9 -20.25 12.29 34.66
CA GLY A 9 -18.86 12.00 34.90
C GLY A 9 -18.19 11.47 33.62
N VAL A 10 -17.26 12.25 33.09
CA VAL A 10 -16.37 11.78 32.02
C VAL A 10 -15.40 10.78 32.64
N GLY A 11 -15.64 9.49 32.44
CA GLY A 11 -14.71 8.45 32.84
C GLY A 11 -13.39 8.62 32.07
N THR A 12 -12.32 8.93 32.81
CA THR A 12 -10.97 8.87 32.29
C THR A 12 -10.61 7.41 32.07
N GLY A 13 -10.85 6.89 30.86
CA GLY A 13 -10.30 5.62 30.42
C GLY A 13 -8.76 5.69 30.39
N PRO A 14 -8.06 4.56 30.54
CA PRO A 14 -6.60 4.56 30.51
C PRO A 14 -6.12 5.14 29.20
N THR A 15 -5.28 6.17 29.28
CA THR A 15 -4.59 6.73 28.12
C THR A 15 -3.85 5.61 27.40
N PRO A 16 -4.00 5.45 26.07
CA PRO A 16 -3.23 4.46 25.34
C PRO A 16 -1.74 4.76 25.58
N SER A 17 -1.01 3.77 26.06
CA SER A 17 0.42 3.88 26.27
C SER A 17 1.11 4.15 24.92
N VAL A 18 1.53 5.38 24.75
CA VAL A 18 2.40 5.78 23.64
C VAL A 18 3.75 5.12 23.88
N GLY A 19 4.11 4.17 23.04
CA GLY A 19 5.50 3.76 22.98
C GLY A 19 5.75 2.26 23.04
N LYS A 20 5.44 1.53 21.96
CA LYS A 20 6.33 0.44 21.61
C LYS A 20 7.66 1.07 21.14
N PRO A 21 8.83 0.58 21.62
CA PRO A 21 10.10 1.11 21.18
C PRO A 21 10.18 1.05 19.65
N ARG A 22 10.57 2.17 19.04
CA ARG A 22 10.80 2.30 17.61
C ARG A 22 11.76 1.18 17.22
N ARG A 23 11.25 0.19 16.48
CA ARG A 23 12.03 -0.93 16.01
C ARG A 23 13.27 -0.38 15.30
N GLU A 24 14.46 -0.75 15.79
CA GLU A 24 15.72 -0.40 15.13
C GLU A 24 15.59 -0.71 13.64
N ARG A 25 15.93 0.27 12.80
CA ARG A 25 15.91 0.09 11.35
C ARG A 25 16.92 -0.99 11.02
N ARG A 26 16.45 -2.20 10.77
CA ARG A 26 17.27 -3.23 10.14
C ARG A 26 17.73 -2.66 8.81
N GLY A 27 19.04 -2.53 8.63
CA GLY A 27 19.64 -2.05 7.40
C GLY A 27 19.19 -2.92 6.23
N GLY A 28 18.63 -2.27 5.21
CA GLY A 28 18.09 -2.93 4.01
C GLY A 28 16.97 -2.13 3.35
N CYS A 29 16.44 -1.13 4.00
CA CYS A 29 15.48 -0.24 3.37
C CYS A 29 16.23 0.70 2.42
N HIS A 30 16.49 0.25 1.21
CA HIS A 30 16.72 1.15 0.10
C HIS A 30 15.53 2.11 0.09
N THR A 31 15.84 3.34 0.19
CA THR A 31 14.96 4.48 0.34
C THR A 31 13.70 4.30 -0.48
N ALA A 32 12.55 4.04 0.19
CA ALA A 32 11.27 4.10 -0.46
C ALA A 32 11.01 5.57 -0.85
N MET A 33 11.74 6.03 -1.86
CA MET A 33 11.57 7.33 -2.48
C MET A 33 10.49 7.17 -3.54
N PRO A 34 9.28 7.71 -3.32
CA PRO A 34 8.25 7.67 -4.33
C PRO A 34 8.53 8.68 -5.43
N TYR A 35 8.05 8.38 -6.63
CA TYR A 35 8.02 9.31 -7.74
C TYR A 35 6.65 9.30 -8.41
N ALA A 36 6.30 10.38 -9.08
CA ALA A 36 5.11 10.46 -9.91
C ALA A 36 5.38 11.29 -11.18
N VAL A 37 4.80 10.85 -12.29
CA VAL A 37 4.76 11.56 -13.56
C VAL A 37 3.30 11.94 -13.83
N PHE A 38 3.03 13.24 -13.90
CA PHE A 38 1.70 13.79 -14.10
C PHE A 38 1.34 13.85 -15.58
N ALA A 39 1.28 12.68 -16.21
CA ALA A 39 0.82 12.49 -17.58
C ALA A 39 -0.65 12.03 -17.59
N SER A 40 -1.18 11.68 -18.75
CA SER A 40 -2.47 11.00 -18.91
C SER A 40 -2.22 9.74 -19.72
N PRO A 41 -2.28 8.56 -19.09
CA PRO A 41 -2.47 8.28 -17.66
C PRO A 41 -1.27 8.71 -16.77
N GLN A 42 -1.53 8.91 -15.48
CA GLN A 42 -0.45 9.15 -14.50
C GLN A 42 0.39 7.89 -14.31
N VAL A 43 1.67 8.10 -13.97
CA VAL A 43 2.57 7.00 -13.56
C VAL A 43 3.13 7.34 -12.19
N ALA A 44 3.10 6.39 -11.27
CA ALA A 44 3.75 6.53 -9.96
C ALA A 44 4.44 5.23 -9.57
N GLY A 45 5.46 5.35 -8.74
CA GLY A 45 6.17 4.17 -8.24
C GLY A 45 6.96 4.44 -6.98
N VAL A 46 7.34 3.36 -6.30
CA VAL A 46 8.20 3.35 -5.13
C VAL A 46 8.98 2.04 -5.09
N GLY A 47 10.22 2.10 -4.61
CA GLY A 47 11.09 0.94 -4.50
C GLY A 47 11.75 0.55 -5.83
N HIS A 48 12.15 -0.73 -5.94
CA HIS A 48 12.83 -1.25 -7.11
C HIS A 48 11.88 -1.46 -8.29
N SER A 49 12.39 -1.20 -9.49
CA SER A 49 11.78 -1.69 -10.73
C SER A 49 12.11 -3.16 -10.93
N GLU A 50 11.30 -3.87 -11.72
CA GLU A 50 11.58 -5.26 -12.09
C GLU A 50 12.91 -5.39 -12.84
N GLN A 51 13.26 -4.39 -13.66
CA GLN A 51 14.53 -4.40 -14.39
C GLN A 51 15.75 -4.30 -13.45
N GLU A 52 15.65 -3.50 -12.38
CA GLU A 52 16.71 -3.40 -11.37
C GLU A 52 16.89 -4.71 -10.61
N LEU A 53 15.79 -5.39 -10.24
CA LEU A 53 15.85 -6.68 -9.57
C LEU A 53 16.49 -7.76 -10.47
N ARG A 54 16.10 -7.80 -11.74
CA ARG A 54 16.71 -8.70 -12.74
C ARG A 54 18.21 -8.42 -12.93
N ASN A 55 18.58 -7.17 -13.08
CA ASN A 55 19.99 -6.78 -13.25
C ASN A 55 20.83 -7.11 -12.00
N GLY A 56 20.24 -6.96 -10.81
CA GLY A 56 20.84 -7.31 -9.53
C GLY A 56 20.84 -8.80 -9.20
N LYS A 57 20.23 -9.64 -10.05
CA LYS A 57 20.02 -11.09 -9.82
C LYS A 57 19.38 -11.35 -8.45
N MET A 58 18.43 -10.52 -8.07
CA MET A 58 17.67 -10.66 -6.84
C MET A 58 16.40 -11.46 -7.12
N GLY A 59 16.16 -12.53 -6.36
CA GLY A 59 14.89 -13.27 -6.42
C GLY A 59 13.72 -12.35 -6.05
N TYR A 60 12.65 -12.41 -6.81
CA TYR A 60 11.45 -11.61 -6.57
C TYR A 60 10.19 -12.34 -7.05
N ALA A 61 9.05 -11.92 -6.53
CA ALA A 61 7.76 -12.36 -7.01
C ALA A 61 6.93 -11.14 -7.45
N THR A 62 6.13 -11.32 -8.50
CA THR A 62 5.31 -10.25 -9.07
C THR A 62 3.83 -10.58 -9.02
N ARG A 63 3.03 -9.53 -8.89
CA ARG A 63 1.60 -9.57 -9.17
C ARG A 63 1.17 -8.26 -9.82
N THR A 64 0.31 -8.38 -10.83
CA THR A 64 -0.31 -7.22 -11.50
C THR A 64 -1.83 -7.33 -11.36
N TYR A 65 -2.50 -6.19 -11.15
CA TYR A 65 -3.96 -6.12 -11.11
C TYR A 65 -4.45 -4.91 -11.88
N ALA A 66 -5.44 -5.11 -12.75
CA ALA A 66 -5.95 -4.06 -13.62
C ALA A 66 -7.03 -3.21 -12.92
N TYR A 67 -7.11 -1.93 -13.29
CA TYR A 67 -8.19 -1.05 -12.85
C TYR A 67 -9.56 -1.57 -13.31
N ALA A 68 -9.63 -2.07 -14.54
CA ALA A 68 -10.85 -2.62 -15.11
C ALA A 68 -11.50 -3.74 -14.27
N ASP A 69 -10.69 -4.46 -13.49
CA ASP A 69 -11.13 -5.56 -12.64
C ASP A 69 -11.68 -5.10 -11.27
N THR A 70 -11.74 -3.78 -11.04
CA THR A 70 -12.37 -3.19 -9.85
C THR A 70 -13.70 -2.54 -10.18
N ALA A 71 -14.62 -2.49 -9.20
CA ALA A 71 -15.92 -1.83 -9.38
C ALA A 71 -15.78 -0.35 -9.77
N MET A 72 -14.86 0.38 -9.10
CA MET A 72 -14.65 1.80 -9.39
C MET A 72 -13.94 2.01 -10.72
N GLY A 73 -12.93 1.21 -11.08
CA GLY A 73 -12.25 1.27 -12.37
C GLY A 73 -13.21 1.01 -13.53
N SER A 74 -14.06 -0.01 -13.39
CA SER A 74 -15.14 -0.29 -14.37
C SER A 74 -16.14 0.87 -14.48
N ALA A 75 -16.56 1.46 -13.36
CA ALA A 75 -17.47 2.62 -13.35
C ALA A 75 -16.86 3.86 -14.00
N MET A 76 -15.54 4.03 -13.90
CA MET A 76 -14.79 5.11 -14.55
C MET A 76 -14.47 4.82 -16.03
N ASN A 77 -14.82 3.64 -16.52
CA ASN A 77 -14.42 3.14 -17.85
C ASN A 77 -12.90 3.16 -18.07
N GLU A 78 -12.14 2.86 -17.00
CA GLU A 78 -10.68 2.80 -17.04
C GLU A 78 -10.25 1.38 -17.45
N THR A 79 -9.75 1.24 -18.66
CA THR A 79 -9.41 -0.07 -19.25
C THR A 79 -7.91 -0.39 -19.22
N ASP A 80 -7.07 0.62 -19.17
CA ASP A 80 -5.63 0.47 -19.46
C ASP A 80 -4.73 0.59 -18.22
N GLY A 81 -5.28 1.03 -17.09
CA GLY A 81 -4.55 1.21 -15.84
C GLY A 81 -4.29 -0.11 -15.11
N PHE A 82 -3.16 -0.19 -14.41
CA PHE A 82 -2.84 -1.34 -13.55
C PHE A 82 -1.91 -0.95 -12.40
N VAL A 83 -1.90 -1.82 -11.39
CA VAL A 83 -0.93 -1.80 -10.28
C VAL A 83 -0.07 -3.06 -10.40
N LYS A 84 1.26 -2.89 -10.36
CA LYS A 84 2.24 -3.97 -10.32
C LYS A 84 3.01 -3.93 -9.02
N VAL A 85 3.01 -5.04 -8.31
CA VAL A 85 3.73 -5.23 -7.04
C VAL A 85 4.90 -6.17 -7.26
N LEU A 86 6.02 -5.85 -6.61
CA LEU A 86 7.23 -6.65 -6.55
C LEU A 86 7.50 -6.96 -5.07
N ALA A 87 7.63 -8.23 -4.71
CA ALA A 87 7.83 -8.66 -3.34
C ALA A 87 8.92 -9.73 -3.27
N ASP A 88 9.57 -9.81 -2.12
CA ASP A 88 10.48 -10.90 -1.78
C ASP A 88 9.65 -12.17 -1.54
N PRO A 89 9.90 -13.28 -2.25
CA PRO A 89 9.10 -14.49 -2.15
C PRO A 89 9.22 -15.20 -0.80
N GLU A 90 10.31 -14.99 -0.05
CA GLU A 90 10.54 -15.66 1.23
C GLU A 90 9.98 -14.85 2.40
N SER A 91 10.31 -13.56 2.46
CA SER A 91 9.93 -12.69 3.59
C SER A 91 8.59 -11.98 3.38
N GLY A 92 8.11 -11.88 2.15
CA GLY A 92 6.95 -11.08 1.79
C GLY A 92 7.21 -9.56 1.84
N ASN A 93 8.48 -9.13 1.97
CA ASN A 93 8.81 -7.70 1.99
C ASN A 93 8.47 -7.06 0.63
N ILE A 94 7.90 -5.87 0.68
CA ILE A 94 7.63 -5.07 -0.53
C ILE A 94 8.97 -4.57 -1.08
N LEU A 95 9.34 -5.02 -2.26
CA LEU A 95 10.53 -4.58 -3.00
C LEU A 95 10.22 -3.35 -3.85
N GLY A 96 9.02 -3.28 -4.41
CA GLY A 96 8.57 -2.15 -5.20
C GLY A 96 7.09 -2.23 -5.57
N CYS A 97 6.54 -1.08 -5.94
CA CYS A 97 5.19 -0.98 -6.49
C CYS A 97 5.13 0.11 -7.55
N HIS A 98 4.47 -0.18 -8.66
CA HIS A 98 4.35 0.72 -9.80
C HIS A 98 2.89 0.76 -10.25
N ILE A 99 2.38 1.96 -10.49
CA ILE A 99 0.98 2.23 -10.83
C ILE A 99 0.95 3.06 -12.11
N ILE A 100 0.15 2.64 -13.06
CA ILE A 100 -0.20 3.42 -14.25
C ILE A 100 -1.72 3.54 -14.28
N GLY A 101 -2.23 4.76 -14.30
CA GLY A 101 -3.68 5.01 -14.33
C GLY A 101 -4.08 6.28 -13.61
N PRO A 102 -5.39 6.60 -13.56
CA PRO A 102 -5.88 7.78 -12.85
C PRO A 102 -5.54 7.70 -11.36
N HIS A 103 -5.18 8.86 -10.82
CA HIS A 103 -4.83 9.02 -9.41
C HIS A 103 -3.62 8.18 -8.92
N ALA A 104 -2.77 7.67 -9.82
CA ALA A 104 -1.60 6.87 -9.44
C ALA A 104 -0.71 7.59 -8.40
N SER A 105 -0.53 8.90 -8.53
CA SER A 105 0.23 9.73 -7.60
C SER A 105 -0.36 9.77 -6.19
N MET A 106 -1.66 9.55 -6.04
CA MET A 106 -2.34 9.48 -4.75
C MET A 106 -2.32 8.05 -4.18
N LEU A 107 -2.60 7.07 -5.03
CA LEU A 107 -2.70 5.66 -4.63
C LEU A 107 -1.38 5.08 -4.14
N ILE A 108 -0.25 5.54 -4.68
CA ILE A 108 1.07 5.03 -4.27
C ILE A 108 1.39 5.30 -2.80
N HIS A 109 0.74 6.30 -2.16
CA HIS A 109 1.07 6.72 -0.81
C HIS A 109 0.75 5.67 0.25
N GLU A 110 -0.29 4.85 0.09
CA GLU A 110 -0.54 3.76 1.05
C GLU A 110 0.60 2.73 1.03
N VAL A 111 1.20 2.45 -0.13
CA VAL A 111 2.37 1.58 -0.26
C VAL A 111 3.59 2.21 0.42
N VAL A 112 3.81 3.51 0.23
CA VAL A 112 4.88 4.26 0.90
C VAL A 112 4.74 4.18 2.42
N VAL A 113 3.51 4.33 2.93
CA VAL A 113 3.22 4.24 4.37
C VAL A 113 3.49 2.82 4.88
N ALA A 114 3.02 1.78 4.18
CA ALA A 114 3.27 0.39 4.54
C ALA A 114 4.78 0.09 4.61
N MET A 115 5.55 0.52 3.60
CA MET A 115 7.00 0.33 3.54
C MET A 115 7.76 1.09 4.63
N LYS A 116 7.24 2.24 5.11
CA LYS A 116 7.94 3.12 6.07
C LYS A 116 7.49 2.94 7.51
N SER A 117 6.21 2.73 7.76
CA SER A 117 5.60 2.75 9.09
C SER A 117 5.13 1.37 9.54
N GLY A 118 4.86 0.45 8.60
CA GLY A 118 4.49 -0.93 8.85
C GLY A 118 5.70 -1.86 9.01
N ALA A 119 5.46 -3.15 8.84
CA ALA A 119 6.52 -4.16 8.75
C ALA A 119 7.23 -4.09 7.40
N GLY A 120 6.62 -3.43 6.41
CA GLY A 120 7.12 -3.31 5.05
C GLY A 120 6.78 -4.52 4.17
N THR A 121 5.76 -5.27 4.56
CA THR A 121 5.36 -6.52 3.90
C THR A 121 4.07 -6.36 3.09
N VAL A 122 3.84 -7.28 2.18
CA VAL A 122 2.57 -7.42 1.44
C VAL A 122 1.38 -7.51 2.40
N GLY A 123 1.56 -8.14 3.56
CA GLY A 123 0.53 -8.28 4.60
C GLY A 123 0.03 -6.94 5.15
N ASP A 124 0.87 -5.91 5.22
CA ASP A 124 0.48 -4.61 5.77
C ASP A 124 -0.67 -3.95 4.95
N ILE A 125 -0.77 -4.25 3.66
CA ILE A 125 -1.84 -3.76 2.78
C ILE A 125 -2.94 -4.81 2.62
N ARG A 126 -2.58 -6.08 2.38
CA ARG A 126 -3.52 -7.17 2.17
C ARG A 126 -4.51 -7.34 3.32
N ASP A 127 -4.02 -7.24 4.55
CA ASP A 127 -4.80 -7.51 5.76
C ASP A 127 -5.55 -6.25 6.27
N ALA A 128 -5.32 -5.09 5.64
CA ALA A 128 -6.05 -3.86 5.92
C ALA A 128 -7.45 -3.89 5.29
N ILE A 129 -8.44 -3.33 6.00
CA ILE A 129 -9.79 -3.18 5.47
C ILE A 129 -9.85 -1.97 4.54
N HIS A 130 -10.26 -2.19 3.29
CA HIS A 130 -10.46 -1.15 2.29
C HIS A 130 -11.95 -0.85 2.08
N ILE A 131 -12.25 0.42 1.80
CA ILE A 131 -13.61 0.86 1.47
C ILE A 131 -14.00 0.29 0.10
N HIS A 132 -15.23 -0.21 -0.01
CA HIS A 132 -15.84 -0.65 -1.27
C HIS A 132 -17.14 0.13 -1.54
N PRO A 133 -17.38 0.62 -2.76
CA PRO A 133 -16.45 0.69 -3.89
C PRO A 133 -15.53 1.92 -3.76
N ALA A 134 -14.23 1.73 -3.94
CA ALA A 134 -13.27 2.83 -3.96
C ALA A 134 -12.10 2.49 -4.90
N LEU A 135 -11.41 3.51 -5.41
CA LEU A 135 -10.37 3.29 -6.41
C LEU A 135 -9.12 2.59 -5.82
N ASN A 136 -8.82 2.81 -4.54
CA ASN A 136 -7.70 2.16 -3.86
C ASN A 136 -7.86 0.64 -3.70
N GLU A 137 -9.04 0.07 -4.00
CA GLU A 137 -9.19 -1.40 -4.11
C GLU A 137 -8.25 -2.00 -5.16
N VAL A 138 -7.86 -1.23 -6.20
CA VAL A 138 -6.90 -1.73 -7.19
C VAL A 138 -5.55 -2.04 -6.55
N VAL A 139 -5.11 -1.22 -5.60
CA VAL A 139 -3.89 -1.47 -4.82
C VAL A 139 -4.11 -2.68 -3.91
N HIS A 140 -5.16 -2.68 -3.09
CA HIS A 140 -5.48 -3.81 -2.22
C HIS A 140 -5.53 -5.14 -2.98
N ARG A 141 -6.18 -5.19 -4.14
CA ARG A 141 -6.29 -6.38 -4.98
C ARG A 141 -4.94 -6.81 -5.56
N ALA A 142 -4.08 -5.86 -5.92
CA ALA A 142 -2.71 -6.17 -6.37
C ALA A 142 -1.85 -6.79 -5.26
N PHE A 143 -2.09 -6.42 -3.99
CA PHE A 143 -1.42 -7.01 -2.83
C PHE A 143 -2.07 -8.30 -2.32
N SER A 144 -3.25 -8.66 -2.85
CA SER A 144 -4.02 -9.84 -2.42
C SER A 144 -4.02 -10.92 -3.48
N GLY A 145 -3.68 -12.16 -3.11
CA GLY A 145 -3.70 -13.32 -3.99
C GLY A 145 -2.32 -13.86 -4.32
N GLN A 146 -2.24 -14.68 -5.38
CA GLN A 146 -1.02 -15.42 -5.71
C GLN A 146 -0.02 -14.53 -6.46
N PHE A 147 1.22 -14.54 -6.00
CA PHE A 147 2.36 -13.93 -6.67
C PHE A 147 3.11 -14.97 -7.52
N HIS A 148 3.68 -14.52 -8.64
CA HIS A 148 4.50 -15.35 -9.53
C HIS A 148 5.96 -15.06 -9.21
N ALA A 149 6.68 -16.10 -8.74
CA ALA A 149 8.10 -16.01 -8.44
C ALA A 149 8.96 -16.00 -9.72
N HIS A 150 10.07 -15.25 -9.66
CA HIS A 150 11.08 -15.14 -10.71
C HIS A 150 12.46 -15.32 -10.07
N GLU A 151 13.29 -16.14 -10.66
CA GLU A 151 14.68 -16.40 -10.25
C GLU A 151 15.68 -15.54 -11.03
#